data_23762750dad22c4ee4c3fb2b4ea73f02
#
_entry.id   23762750dad22c4ee4c3fb2b4ea73f02
#
_cell.length_a   1.000
_cell.length_b   1.000
_cell.length_c   1.000
_cell.angle_alpha   90.00
_cell.angle_beta   90.00
_cell.angle_gamma   90.00
#
_symmetry.space_group_name_H-M   'P 1'
#
loop_
_entity.id
_entity.type
_entity.pdbx_description
1 polymer ?
#
loop_
_entity_poly.entity_id
_entity_poly.type
_entity_poly.pdbx_seq_one_letter_code
_entity_poly.pdbx_strand_id
1 'polypeptide(L)'
;NWDFVIFIALRFVLRLNARWFGQHSIFRWPFGGLMRSWGGVPIRRDRTLNTVEQAVQAFREHDQFILVLSPEGTRKKVERWRMGFYHIALGAGVPIVLGALDYQNRRVVIGPVFQPTGDERADLAAMLAFFRPYVPKKPEYAFHGD
;
A
#
# COMPACT_ATOMS: atom_id res chain seq x y z
N ASN A 1 2.81 4.66 -14.83
CA ASN A 1 3.20 4.89 -13.44
C ASN A 1 4.41 4.00 -13.09
N TRP A 2 5.59 4.61 -13.01
CA TRP A 2 6.84 3.89 -12.75
C TRP A 2 6.83 3.16 -11.41
N ASP A 3 6.18 3.72 -10.38
CA ASP A 3 6.10 3.10 -9.06
C ASP A 3 5.37 1.76 -9.11
N PHE A 4 4.32 1.66 -9.93
CA PHE A 4 3.61 0.40 -10.15
C PHE A 4 4.48 -0.63 -10.90
N VAL A 5 5.24 -0.18 -11.91
CA VAL A 5 6.17 -1.06 -12.65
C VAL A 5 7.26 -1.59 -11.72
N ILE A 6 7.85 -0.71 -10.90
CA ILE A 6 8.85 -1.09 -9.89
C ILE A 6 8.26 -2.08 -8.90
N PHE A 7 7.03 -1.83 -8.41
CA PHE A 7 6.34 -2.76 -7.51
C PHE A 7 6.13 -4.14 -8.14
N ILE A 8 5.66 -4.21 -9.38
CA ILE A 8 5.46 -5.48 -10.08
C ILE A 8 6.81 -6.19 -10.28
N ALA A 9 7.87 -5.48 -10.68
CA ALA A 9 9.20 -6.05 -10.81
C ALA A 9 9.71 -6.60 -9.46
N LEU A 10 9.57 -5.84 -8.38
CA LEU A 10 9.96 -6.25 -7.03
C LEU A 10 9.21 -7.51 -6.55
N ARG A 11 7.90 -7.58 -6.84
CA ARG A 11 7.10 -8.76 -6.54
C ARG A 11 7.67 -10.03 -7.19
N PHE A 12 8.10 -9.93 -8.45
CA PHE A 12 8.71 -11.06 -9.17
C PHE A 12 10.11 -11.38 -8.64
N VAL A 13 10.96 -10.38 -8.45
CA VAL A 13 12.34 -10.56 -7.96
C VAL A 13 12.36 -11.20 -6.57
N LEU A 14 11.53 -10.72 -5.66
CA LEU A 14 11.45 -11.22 -4.29
C LEU A 14 10.53 -12.44 -4.15
N ARG A 15 9.89 -12.89 -5.24
CA ARG A 15 8.93 -14.01 -5.25
C ARG A 15 7.81 -13.84 -4.22
N LEU A 16 7.41 -12.60 -3.96
CA LEU A 16 6.35 -12.29 -3.01
C LEU A 16 4.98 -12.56 -3.61
N ASN A 17 4.12 -13.27 -2.87
CA ASN A 17 2.70 -13.36 -3.22
C ASN A 17 1.95 -12.08 -2.77
N ALA A 18 2.48 -10.93 -3.15
CA ALA A 18 1.91 -9.65 -2.82
C ALA A 18 0.71 -9.33 -3.71
N ARG A 19 -0.34 -8.81 -3.10
CA ARG A 19 -1.57 -8.40 -3.75
C ARG A 19 -1.73 -6.88 -3.65
N TRP A 20 -2.49 -6.32 -4.57
CA TRP A 20 -2.80 -4.89 -4.58
C TRP A 20 -4.27 -4.68 -4.93
N PHE A 21 -4.84 -3.62 -4.40
CA PHE A 21 -6.23 -3.28 -4.66
C PHE A 21 -6.35 -2.37 -5.87
N GLY A 22 -7.22 -2.77 -6.79
CA GLY A 22 -7.55 -1.98 -7.96
C GLY A 22 -9.05 -1.73 -8.10
N GLN A 23 -9.41 -0.62 -8.73
CA GLN A 23 -10.79 -0.34 -9.05
C GLN A 23 -11.34 -1.42 -9.97
N HIS A 24 -12.56 -1.89 -9.73
CA HIS A 24 -13.19 -2.99 -10.49
C HIS A 24 -13.14 -2.79 -12.01
N SER A 25 -13.16 -1.54 -12.49
CA SER A 25 -13.13 -1.22 -13.93
C SER A 25 -11.89 -1.70 -14.67
N ILE A 26 -10.73 -1.78 -14.00
CA ILE A 26 -9.46 -2.25 -14.62
C ILE A 26 -9.40 -3.77 -14.77
N PHE A 27 -10.31 -4.49 -14.15
CA PHE A 27 -10.41 -5.96 -14.23
C PHE A 27 -11.39 -6.45 -15.29
N ARG A 28 -11.87 -5.55 -16.18
CA ARG A 28 -12.70 -5.91 -17.31
C ARG A 28 -11.88 -6.46 -18.47
N TRP A 29 -12.54 -7.22 -19.34
CA TRP A 29 -11.93 -7.72 -20.57
C TRP A 29 -11.37 -6.56 -21.42
N PRO A 30 -10.19 -6.69 -22.11
CA PRO A 30 -9.37 -7.90 -22.22
C PRO A 30 -8.31 -8.08 -21.10
N PHE A 31 -8.04 -7.04 -20.29
CA PHE A 31 -6.89 -7.01 -19.37
C PHE A 31 -7.17 -7.59 -17.99
N GLY A 32 -8.41 -7.94 -17.67
CA GLY A 32 -8.81 -8.39 -16.34
C GLY A 32 -8.09 -9.64 -15.85
N GLY A 33 -7.84 -10.59 -16.74
CA GLY A 33 -7.06 -11.80 -16.43
C GLY A 33 -5.61 -11.51 -16.06
N LEU A 34 -4.97 -10.63 -16.84
CA LEU A 34 -3.59 -10.20 -16.62
C LEU A 34 -3.45 -9.45 -15.27
N MET A 35 -4.38 -8.54 -14.98
CA MET A 35 -4.38 -7.79 -13.72
C MET A 35 -4.51 -8.72 -12.50
N ARG A 36 -5.35 -9.74 -12.58
CA ARG A 36 -5.48 -10.77 -11.52
C ARG A 36 -4.23 -11.63 -11.39
N SER A 37 -3.62 -12.05 -12.49
CA SER A 37 -2.38 -12.84 -12.46
C SER A 37 -1.22 -12.05 -11.84
N TRP A 38 -1.25 -10.72 -11.93
CA TRP A 38 -0.29 -9.83 -11.27
C TRP A 38 -0.66 -9.51 -9.82
N GLY A 39 -1.60 -10.25 -9.22
CA GLY A 39 -1.99 -10.08 -7.83
C GLY A 39 -3.03 -8.99 -7.58
N GLY A 40 -3.66 -8.48 -8.63
CA GLY A 40 -4.73 -7.50 -8.49
C GLY A 40 -5.99 -8.10 -7.88
N VAL A 41 -6.55 -7.42 -6.89
CA VAL A 41 -7.83 -7.75 -6.25
C VAL A 41 -8.80 -6.62 -6.54
N PRO A 42 -9.93 -6.88 -7.20
CA PRO A 42 -10.92 -5.85 -7.48
C PRO A 42 -11.64 -5.43 -6.21
N ILE A 43 -11.63 -4.13 -5.91
CA ILE A 43 -12.46 -3.55 -4.86
C ILE A 43 -13.77 -3.03 -5.46
N ARG A 44 -14.86 -3.40 -4.83
CA ARG A 44 -16.20 -2.90 -5.15
C ARG A 44 -16.56 -1.77 -4.19
N ARG A 45 -16.75 -0.57 -4.75
CA ARG A 45 -17.19 0.61 -4.01
C ARG A 45 -18.71 0.67 -3.83
N ASP A 46 -19.42 -0.19 -4.51
CA ASP A 46 -20.88 -0.30 -4.53
C ASP A 46 -21.45 -1.29 -3.52
N ARG A 47 -20.58 -1.88 -2.68
CA ARG A 47 -21.00 -2.84 -1.65
C ARG A 47 -21.23 -2.18 -0.30
N THR A 48 -22.04 -2.87 0.53
CA THR A 48 -22.34 -2.51 1.91
C THR A 48 -21.09 -2.42 2.81
N LEU A 49 -20.08 -3.25 2.51
CA LEU A 49 -18.79 -3.21 3.21
C LEU A 49 -17.89 -2.14 2.60
N ASN A 50 -17.31 -1.29 3.44
CA ASN A 50 -16.30 -0.33 3.02
C ASN A 50 -14.97 -1.03 2.62
N THR A 51 -14.05 -0.29 2.02
CA THR A 51 -12.77 -0.85 1.53
C THR A 51 -11.93 -1.48 2.66
N VAL A 52 -11.97 -0.91 3.86
CA VAL A 52 -11.23 -1.43 5.02
C VAL A 52 -11.78 -2.80 5.42
N GLU A 53 -13.09 -2.93 5.55
CA GLU A 53 -13.74 -4.20 5.90
C GLU A 53 -13.49 -5.29 4.87
N GLN A 54 -13.56 -4.96 3.58
CA GLN A 54 -13.23 -5.90 2.50
C GLN A 54 -11.78 -6.40 2.60
N ALA A 55 -10.84 -5.50 2.94
CA ALA A 55 -9.43 -5.86 3.12
C ALA A 55 -9.20 -6.73 4.35
N VAL A 56 -9.80 -6.39 5.48
CA VAL A 56 -9.74 -7.20 6.72
C VAL A 56 -10.29 -8.59 6.47
N GLN A 57 -11.40 -8.69 5.75
CA GLN A 57 -11.98 -9.97 5.37
C GLN A 57 -11.03 -10.81 4.50
N ALA A 58 -10.35 -10.17 3.53
CA ALA A 58 -9.36 -10.86 2.68
C ALA A 58 -8.18 -11.43 3.51
N PHE A 59 -7.72 -10.72 4.53
CA PHE A 59 -6.70 -11.24 5.46
C PHE A 59 -7.20 -12.46 6.26
N ARG A 60 -8.48 -12.49 6.64
CA ARG A 60 -9.07 -13.63 7.38
C ARG A 60 -9.28 -14.87 6.52
N GLU A 61 -9.51 -14.70 5.23
CA GLU A 61 -9.79 -15.77 4.28
C GLU A 61 -8.53 -16.44 3.71
N HIS A 62 -7.34 -15.87 3.94
CA HIS A 62 -6.10 -16.36 3.37
C HIS A 62 -5.02 -16.52 4.44
N ASP A 63 -4.44 -17.70 4.56
CA ASP A 63 -3.35 -17.98 5.51
C ASP A 63 -2.07 -17.18 5.21
N GLN A 64 -1.84 -16.86 3.94
CA GLN A 64 -0.73 -16.03 3.49
C GLN A 64 -1.25 -14.91 2.59
N PHE A 65 -1.22 -13.69 3.10
CA PHE A 65 -1.71 -12.53 2.38
C PHE A 65 -0.83 -11.31 2.65
N ILE A 66 -0.27 -10.73 1.60
CA ILE A 66 0.49 -9.49 1.64
C ILE A 66 -0.26 -8.47 0.80
N LEU A 67 -0.70 -7.38 1.41
CA LEU A 67 -1.37 -6.28 0.74
C LEU A 67 -0.43 -5.09 0.62
N VAL A 68 -0.24 -4.60 -0.60
CA VAL A 68 0.57 -3.41 -0.86
C VAL A 68 -0.33 -2.22 -1.16
N LEU A 69 -0.13 -1.15 -0.43
CA LEU A 69 -0.92 0.08 -0.53
C LEU A 69 0.00 1.31 -0.57
N SER A 70 -0.42 2.34 -1.29
CA SER A 70 0.14 3.68 -1.17
C SER A 70 -0.73 4.49 -0.21
N PRO A 71 -0.17 5.04 0.89
CA PRO A 71 -0.94 5.79 1.89
C PRO A 71 -1.50 7.09 1.35
N GLU A 72 -0.90 7.64 0.32
CA GLU A 72 -1.39 8.86 -0.33
C GLU A 72 -2.72 8.63 -1.05
N GLY A 73 -2.94 7.42 -1.59
CA GLY A 73 -4.17 7.05 -2.29
C GLY A 73 -4.46 7.87 -3.56
N THR A 74 -3.52 8.70 -3.98
CA THR A 74 -3.63 9.58 -5.15
C THR A 74 -2.25 9.88 -5.72
N ARG A 75 -2.23 10.43 -6.95
CA ARG A 75 -1.00 10.89 -7.65
C ARG A 75 -0.78 12.40 -7.52
N LYS A 76 -1.67 13.09 -6.81
CA LYS A 76 -1.57 14.53 -6.54
C LYS A 76 -0.93 14.74 -5.18
N LYS A 77 -0.41 15.96 -4.96
CA LYS A 77 0.03 16.37 -3.62
C LYS A 77 -1.09 16.15 -2.62
N VAL A 78 -0.75 15.57 -1.48
CA VAL A 78 -1.68 15.35 -0.37
C VAL A 78 -1.21 16.11 0.86
N GLU A 79 -2.17 16.67 1.58
CA GLU A 79 -1.92 17.35 2.85
C GLU A 79 -1.84 16.38 4.03
N ARG A 80 -2.34 15.16 3.83
CA ARG A 80 -2.30 14.09 4.84
C ARG A 80 -2.43 12.71 4.20
N TRP A 81 -1.91 11.70 4.84
CA TRP A 81 -2.12 10.32 4.45
C TRP A 81 -3.55 9.86 4.76
N ARG A 82 -4.04 8.97 3.92
CA ARG A 82 -5.30 8.27 4.18
C ARG A 82 -5.01 7.07 5.07
N MET A 83 -5.54 7.09 6.29
CA MET A 83 -5.26 6.08 7.31
C MET A 83 -5.96 4.72 7.09
N GLY A 84 -6.57 4.50 5.92
CA GLY A 84 -7.21 3.23 5.59
C GLY A 84 -6.26 2.02 5.72
N PHE A 85 -5.00 2.14 5.33
CA PHE A 85 -4.00 1.09 5.50
C PHE A 85 -3.75 0.74 6.97
N TYR A 86 -3.74 1.74 7.83
CA TYR A 86 -3.57 1.58 9.27
C TYR A 86 -4.76 0.84 9.91
N HIS A 87 -5.97 1.25 9.56
CA HIS A 87 -7.19 0.58 10.05
C HIS A 87 -7.32 -0.85 9.53
N ILE A 88 -6.86 -1.14 8.32
CA ILE A 88 -6.78 -2.50 7.79
C ILE A 88 -5.82 -3.35 8.64
N ALA A 89 -4.61 -2.86 8.88
CA ALA A 89 -3.61 -3.58 9.66
C ALA A 89 -4.08 -3.83 11.10
N LEU A 90 -4.66 -2.81 11.74
CA LEU A 90 -5.20 -2.91 13.10
C LEU A 90 -6.39 -3.89 13.16
N GLY A 91 -7.34 -3.80 12.22
CA GLY A 91 -8.51 -4.67 12.17
C GLY A 91 -8.20 -6.13 11.80
N ALA A 92 -7.15 -6.36 11.01
CA ALA A 92 -6.68 -7.69 10.65
C ALA A 92 -5.68 -8.27 11.66
N GLY A 93 -5.16 -7.46 12.59
CA GLY A 93 -4.15 -7.89 13.56
C GLY A 93 -2.79 -8.21 12.92
N VAL A 94 -2.43 -7.53 11.82
CA VAL A 94 -1.21 -7.77 11.05
C VAL A 94 -0.24 -6.58 11.14
N PRO A 95 1.07 -6.82 11.05
CA PRO A 95 2.05 -5.73 11.02
C PRO A 95 2.05 -4.99 9.70
N ILE A 96 2.62 -3.79 9.71
CA ILE A 96 2.90 -2.96 8.53
C ILE A 96 4.39 -3.00 8.25
N VAL A 97 4.77 -3.31 7.02
CA VAL A 97 6.15 -3.18 6.55
C VAL A 97 6.26 -1.89 5.73
N LEU A 98 7.12 -0.98 6.18
CA LEU A 98 7.34 0.28 5.51
C LEU A 98 8.25 0.07 4.29
N GLY A 99 7.89 0.65 3.16
CA GLY A 99 8.68 0.57 1.93
C GLY A 99 8.84 1.94 1.29
N ALA A 100 10.07 2.32 0.94
CA ALA A 100 10.37 3.59 0.30
C ALA A 100 11.05 3.39 -1.06
N LEU A 101 10.69 4.22 -2.04
CA LEU A 101 11.38 4.35 -3.30
C LEU A 101 12.31 5.57 -3.22
N ASP A 102 13.60 5.33 -3.04
CA ASP A 102 14.62 6.37 -3.01
C ASP A 102 15.13 6.62 -4.44
N TYR A 103 14.53 7.59 -5.11
CA TYR A 103 14.87 7.92 -6.49
C TYR A 103 16.23 8.58 -6.64
N GLN A 104 16.69 9.28 -5.63
CA GLN A 104 18.02 9.89 -5.64
C GLN A 104 19.12 8.83 -5.72
N ASN A 105 18.99 7.78 -4.92
CA ASN A 105 19.98 6.69 -4.85
C ASN A 105 19.56 5.47 -5.69
N ARG A 106 18.47 5.55 -6.45
CA ARG A 106 17.94 4.49 -7.33
C ARG A 106 17.78 3.15 -6.63
N ARG A 107 17.21 3.14 -5.43
CA ARG A 107 17.02 1.94 -4.61
C ARG A 107 15.62 1.83 -4.06
N VAL A 108 15.21 0.61 -3.78
CA VAL A 108 14.04 0.30 -2.97
C VAL A 108 14.50 -0.03 -1.57
N VAL A 109 13.92 0.62 -0.60
CA VAL A 109 14.23 0.39 0.83
C VAL A 109 13.04 -0.30 1.46
N ILE A 110 13.28 -1.49 2.00
CA ILE A 110 12.32 -2.19 2.84
C ILE A 110 12.69 -1.89 4.28
N GLY A 111 11.80 -1.23 4.97
CA GLY A 111 12.01 -0.75 6.32
C GLY A 111 11.63 -1.76 7.41
N PRO A 112 11.57 -1.29 8.64
CA PRO A 112 11.22 -2.13 9.77
C PRO A 112 9.77 -2.62 9.68
N VAL A 113 9.52 -3.72 10.38
CA VAL A 113 8.17 -4.19 10.66
C VAL A 113 7.59 -3.31 11.76
N PHE A 114 6.48 -2.65 11.48
CA PHE A 114 5.79 -1.75 12.38
C PHE A 114 4.49 -2.41 12.88
N GLN A 115 4.35 -2.52 14.19
CA GLN A 115 3.13 -3.05 14.81
C GLN A 115 2.23 -1.88 15.22
N PRO A 116 1.01 -1.73 14.64
CA PRO A 116 0.08 -0.70 15.07
C PRO A 116 -0.29 -0.83 16.55
N THR A 117 -0.24 0.28 17.28
CA THR A 117 -0.54 0.29 18.72
C THR A 117 -1.98 0.67 19.05
N GLY A 118 -2.67 1.31 18.10
CA GLY A 118 -3.99 1.92 18.28
C GLY A 118 -3.92 3.43 18.52
N ASP A 119 -2.75 3.98 18.87
CA ASP A 119 -2.52 5.43 18.88
C ASP A 119 -2.13 5.91 17.48
N GLU A 120 -3.14 6.23 16.68
CA GLU A 120 -2.99 6.62 15.27
C GLU A 120 -2.01 7.79 15.09
N ARG A 121 -2.03 8.78 16.00
CA ARG A 121 -1.19 9.96 15.90
C ARG A 121 0.28 9.65 16.18
N ALA A 122 0.57 8.93 17.23
CA ALA A 122 1.92 8.52 17.59
C ALA A 122 2.49 7.56 16.53
N ASP A 123 1.69 6.61 16.08
CA ASP A 123 2.06 5.62 15.08
C ASP A 123 2.35 6.28 13.72
N LEU A 124 1.53 7.24 13.29
CA LEU A 124 1.77 8.00 12.07
C LEU A 124 3.07 8.79 12.14
N ALA A 125 3.33 9.47 13.26
CA ALA A 125 4.58 10.23 13.45
C ALA A 125 5.82 9.31 13.35
N ALA A 126 5.77 8.13 13.95
CA ALA A 126 6.85 7.13 13.87
C ALA A 126 7.07 6.61 12.44
N MET A 127 5.98 6.32 11.71
CA MET A 127 6.07 5.88 10.31
C MET A 127 6.63 6.99 9.42
N LEU A 128 6.20 8.25 9.57
CA LEU A 128 6.70 9.37 8.79
C LEU A 128 8.19 9.62 9.03
N ALA A 129 8.68 9.43 10.25
CA ALA A 129 10.10 9.55 10.57
C ALA A 129 10.97 8.60 9.72
N PHE A 130 10.47 7.40 9.41
CA PHE A 130 11.16 6.46 8.53
C PHE A 130 11.34 7.01 7.10
N PHE A 131 10.34 7.73 6.56
CA PHE A 131 10.38 8.21 5.17
C PHE A 131 11.20 9.46 4.95
N ARG A 132 11.48 10.26 6.01
CA ARG A 132 12.21 11.55 5.91
C ARG A 132 13.55 11.48 5.16
N PRO A 133 14.40 10.45 5.29
CA PRO A 133 15.69 10.38 4.59
C PRO A 133 15.57 10.08 3.10
N TYR A 134 14.41 9.66 2.59
CA TYR A 134 14.27 9.16 1.23
C TYR A 134 13.64 10.19 0.31
N VAL A 135 14.21 10.35 -0.89
CA VAL A 135 13.75 11.34 -1.88
C VAL A 135 12.83 10.65 -2.90
N PRO A 136 11.54 10.98 -2.91
CA PRO A 136 10.60 10.44 -3.89
C PRO A 136 10.84 11.06 -5.27
N LYS A 137 10.21 10.49 -6.31
CA LYS A 137 10.31 10.98 -7.69
C LYS A 137 9.90 12.44 -7.86
N LYS A 138 8.95 12.88 -7.05
CA LYS A 138 8.44 14.26 -7.00
C LYS A 138 8.48 14.76 -5.56
N PRO A 139 9.62 15.32 -5.13
CA PRO A 139 9.79 15.78 -3.75
C PRO A 139 8.73 16.80 -3.31
N GLU A 140 8.26 17.63 -4.27
CA GLU A 140 7.22 18.62 -4.04
C GLU A 140 5.84 18.03 -3.69
N TYR A 141 5.65 16.74 -3.87
CA TYR A 141 4.41 16.03 -3.55
C TYR A 141 4.53 15.17 -2.28
N ALA A 142 5.74 15.05 -1.72
CA ALA A 142 5.94 14.26 -0.52
C ALA A 142 5.22 14.87 0.69
N PHE A 143 4.56 14.05 1.45
CA PHE A 143 3.98 14.42 2.73
C PHE A 143 4.98 14.16 3.85
N HIS A 144 5.30 15.17 4.64
CA HIS A 144 6.29 15.11 5.73
C HIS A 144 5.66 15.20 7.13
N GLY A 145 4.35 15.36 7.24
CA GLY A 145 3.63 15.35 8.51
C GLY A 145 3.71 16.68 9.28
N ASP A 146 3.68 17.80 8.59
CA ASP A 146 3.62 19.15 9.19
C ASP A 146 2.24 19.44 9.79
#